data_39d23715c1a0bc19cc82d4a5caf2f7ae
#
_entry.id   39d23715c1a0bc19cc82d4a5caf2f7ae
#
_cell.length_a   1.000
_cell.length_b   1.000
_cell.length_c   1.000
_cell.angle_alpha   90.00
_cell.angle_beta   90.00
_cell.angle_gamma   90.00
#
_symmetry.space_group_name_H-M   'P 1'
#
loop_
_entity.id
_entity.type
_entity.pdbx_description
1 polymer ?
#
loop_
_entity_poly.entity_id
_entity_poly.type
_entity_poly.pdbx_seq_one_letter_code
_entity_poly.pdbx_strand_id
1 'polypeptide(L)'
;ITVSPLDGSAFFQEEDFLGRGGAGSAISLLYNLNLTRYNALFICTIIKIMAEKFGYNDALTSDNLRKLRIKLPIEYKEDGSRVYDSEKRYSDEGFVPDWGGMEKCMKELKKKVDKSLDSFQAVSLSKQESMDVSGWREFPIADFFDFSLPKGDLQVKKVEDGDIPLITPSNFNNGLLMKISAESESTLYAANSLTVDMFGNAYFQEANFFVTAHGHVNV
;
A
#
# COMPACT_ATOMS: atom_id res chain seq x y z
N ILE A 1 10.94 -6.38 -10.34
CA ILE A 1 9.87 -5.82 -9.49
C ILE A 1 9.72 -4.36 -9.84
N THR A 2 8.49 -3.90 -10.04
CA THR A 2 8.13 -2.48 -10.14
C THR A 2 7.64 -1.97 -8.79
N VAL A 3 8.02 -0.75 -8.41
CA VAL A 3 7.57 -0.09 -7.16
C VAL A 3 7.04 1.29 -7.48
N SER A 4 5.81 1.56 -7.05
CA SER A 4 5.19 2.88 -7.15
C SER A 4 5.72 3.81 -6.05
N PRO A 5 6.22 5.00 -6.38
CA PRO A 5 6.68 5.95 -5.36
C PRO A 5 5.54 6.60 -4.57
N LEU A 6 4.31 6.53 -5.06
CA LEU A 6 3.17 7.23 -4.48
C LEU A 6 2.56 6.47 -3.31
N ASP A 7 2.40 5.15 -3.46
CA ASP A 7 1.71 4.28 -2.50
C ASP A 7 2.52 3.05 -2.09
N GLY A 8 3.75 2.92 -2.59
CA GLY A 8 4.63 1.79 -2.30
C GLY A 8 4.14 0.46 -2.88
N SER A 9 3.12 0.46 -3.74
CA SER A 9 2.67 -0.75 -4.43
C SER A 9 3.81 -1.38 -5.20
N ALA A 10 4.07 -2.66 -4.95
CA ALA A 10 5.15 -3.41 -5.56
C ALA A 10 4.60 -4.63 -6.28
N PHE A 11 5.04 -4.83 -7.53
CA PHE A 11 4.57 -5.92 -8.39
C PHE A 11 5.73 -6.61 -9.09
N PHE A 12 5.66 -7.93 -9.13
CA PHE A 12 6.55 -8.71 -9.99
C PHE A 12 6.02 -8.67 -11.43
N GLN A 13 6.91 -8.38 -12.38
CA GLN A 13 6.61 -8.39 -13.80
C GLN A 13 7.24 -9.64 -14.41
N GLU A 14 6.43 -10.50 -15.02
CA GLU A 14 6.88 -11.73 -15.67
C GLU A 14 7.33 -11.50 -17.11
N GLU A 15 6.73 -10.48 -17.74
CA GLU A 15 6.95 -10.17 -19.15
C GLU A 15 7.61 -8.79 -19.31
N ASP A 16 8.14 -8.54 -20.47
CA ASP A 16 8.64 -7.23 -20.85
C ASP A 16 7.50 -6.21 -20.86
N PHE A 17 7.76 -5.03 -20.36
CA PHE A 17 6.76 -3.96 -20.26
C PHE A 17 7.37 -2.59 -20.51
N LEU A 18 6.54 -1.65 -20.90
CA LEU A 18 6.90 -0.24 -21.00
C LEU A 18 6.54 0.48 -19.71
N GLY A 19 7.55 1.00 -19.02
CA GLY A 19 7.35 1.83 -17.84
C GLY A 19 6.96 3.26 -18.21
N ARG A 20 5.93 3.80 -17.54
CA ARG A 20 5.63 5.23 -17.66
C ARG A 20 6.69 6.03 -16.93
N GLY A 21 7.42 6.87 -17.63
CA GLY A 21 8.33 7.85 -17.08
C GLY A 21 7.63 9.21 -16.88
N GLY A 22 8.13 10.02 -15.98
CA GLY A 22 7.66 11.39 -15.76
C GLY A 22 8.09 11.90 -14.38
N ALA A 23 8.28 13.21 -14.25
CA ALA A 23 8.68 13.80 -12.98
C ALA A 23 7.63 13.52 -11.89
N GLY A 24 8.06 12.91 -10.78
CA GLY A 24 7.26 12.67 -9.59
C GLY A 24 6.39 11.41 -9.58
N SER A 25 6.20 10.71 -10.70
CA SER A 25 5.37 9.49 -10.78
C SER A 25 6.04 8.32 -11.50
N ALA A 26 7.34 8.40 -11.75
CA ALA A 26 8.10 7.31 -12.37
C ALA A 26 8.20 6.12 -11.42
N ILE A 27 7.79 4.95 -11.89
CA ILE A 27 7.98 3.70 -11.15
C ILE A 27 9.47 3.38 -11.00
N SER A 28 9.87 2.88 -9.85
CA SER A 28 11.21 2.33 -9.64
C SER A 28 11.26 0.86 -10.05
N LEU A 29 12.38 0.45 -10.67
CA LEU A 29 12.60 -0.92 -11.12
C LEU A 29 13.68 -1.57 -10.26
N LEU A 30 13.38 -2.74 -9.70
CA LEU A 30 14.30 -3.54 -8.90
C LEU A 30 14.63 -4.83 -9.65
N TYR A 31 15.91 -5.10 -9.84
CA TYR A 31 16.43 -6.28 -10.51
C TYR A 31 17.32 -7.08 -9.57
N ASN A 32 17.21 -8.40 -9.65
CA ASN A 32 18.14 -9.33 -9.04
C ASN A 32 18.09 -10.66 -9.78
N LEU A 33 19.23 -11.30 -10.00
CA LEU A 33 19.33 -12.56 -10.73
C LEU A 33 18.68 -13.74 -10.01
N ASN A 34 18.52 -13.64 -8.68
CA ASN A 34 17.89 -14.68 -7.86
C ASN A 34 16.37 -14.55 -7.78
N LEU A 35 15.77 -13.53 -8.43
CA LEU A 35 14.33 -13.34 -8.40
C LEU A 35 13.63 -14.43 -9.22
N THR A 36 12.69 -15.09 -8.57
CA THR A 36 11.66 -15.92 -9.18
C THR A 36 10.29 -15.29 -8.91
N ARG A 37 9.25 -15.72 -9.61
CA ARG A 37 7.88 -15.24 -9.35
C ARG A 37 7.53 -15.25 -7.86
N TYR A 38 7.79 -16.37 -7.17
CA TYR A 38 7.32 -16.56 -5.81
C TYR A 38 8.15 -15.80 -4.78
N ASN A 39 9.48 -15.84 -4.86
CA ASN A 39 10.28 -15.04 -3.92
C ASN A 39 10.12 -13.53 -4.17
N ALA A 40 9.88 -13.11 -5.42
CA ALA A 40 9.56 -11.74 -5.75
C ALA A 40 8.22 -11.29 -5.13
N LEU A 41 7.17 -12.13 -5.15
CA LEU A 41 5.90 -11.83 -4.47
C LEU A 41 6.08 -11.67 -2.95
N PHE A 42 6.92 -12.51 -2.33
CA PHE A 42 7.29 -12.35 -0.93
C PHE A 42 7.90 -10.97 -0.66
N ILE A 43 8.91 -10.59 -1.47
CA ILE A 43 9.60 -9.30 -1.35
C ILE A 43 8.64 -8.13 -1.62
N CYS A 44 7.79 -8.21 -2.63
CA CYS A 44 6.76 -7.21 -2.90
C CYS A 44 5.86 -6.96 -1.69
N THR A 45 5.45 -8.03 -1.00
CA THR A 45 4.63 -7.92 0.22
C THR A 45 5.39 -7.17 1.33
N ILE A 46 6.67 -7.49 1.54
CA ILE A 46 7.50 -6.80 2.54
C ILE A 46 7.69 -5.33 2.18
N ILE A 47 7.97 -5.01 0.91
CA ILE A 47 8.10 -3.62 0.45
C ILE A 47 6.81 -2.86 0.72
N LYS A 48 5.65 -3.44 0.39
CA LYS A 48 4.34 -2.81 0.61
C LYS A 48 4.10 -2.49 2.09
N ILE A 49 4.36 -3.45 2.99
CA ILE A 49 4.23 -3.25 4.44
C ILE A 49 5.18 -2.15 4.94
N MET A 50 6.40 -2.12 4.43
CA MET A 50 7.37 -1.09 4.83
C MET A 50 7.04 0.28 4.26
N ALA A 51 6.38 0.32 3.11
CA ALA A 51 5.94 1.55 2.45
C ALA A 51 4.81 2.26 3.21
N GLU A 52 4.06 1.57 4.07
CA GLU A 52 3.04 2.18 4.94
C GLU A 52 3.61 3.29 5.86
N LYS A 53 4.93 3.32 6.05
CA LYS A 53 5.62 4.36 6.82
C LYS A 53 5.87 5.65 6.03
N PHE A 54 5.66 5.60 4.71
CA PHE A 54 5.84 6.72 3.82
C PHE A 54 4.47 7.27 3.45
N GLY A 55 4.34 8.59 3.45
CA GLY A 55 3.11 9.27 3.05
C GLY A 55 3.37 10.18 1.85
N TYR A 56 2.35 10.91 1.43
CA TYR A 56 2.45 11.83 0.29
C TYR A 56 3.58 12.87 0.43
N ASN A 57 3.81 13.37 1.64
CA ASN A 57 4.88 14.34 1.92
C ASN A 57 6.28 13.72 2.07
N ASP A 58 6.35 12.41 2.14
CA ASP A 58 7.59 11.65 2.25
C ASP A 58 7.48 10.41 1.36
N ALA A 59 7.27 10.65 0.08
CA ALA A 59 7.02 9.60 -0.91
C ALA A 59 8.20 8.62 -0.99
N LEU A 60 7.90 7.37 -1.34
CA LEU A 60 8.90 6.32 -1.55
C LEU A 60 9.63 6.55 -2.89
N THR A 61 10.30 7.70 -2.99
CA THR A 61 11.12 8.05 -4.15
C THR A 61 12.23 7.02 -4.37
N SER A 62 12.84 7.02 -5.54
CA SER A 62 13.98 6.12 -5.83
C SER A 62 15.11 6.26 -4.80
N ASP A 63 15.34 7.46 -4.26
CA ASP A 63 16.36 7.70 -3.24
C ASP A 63 15.95 7.15 -1.87
N ASN A 64 14.69 7.31 -1.48
CA ASN A 64 14.15 6.72 -0.26
C ASN A 64 14.11 5.18 -0.36
N LEU A 65 13.73 4.66 -1.53
CA LEU A 65 13.70 3.23 -1.80
C LEU A 65 15.12 2.61 -1.71
N ARG A 66 16.16 3.29 -2.20
CA ARG A 66 17.56 2.83 -2.06
C ARG A 66 18.03 2.75 -0.62
N LYS A 67 17.49 3.58 0.25
CA LYS A 67 17.82 3.61 1.70
C LYS A 67 16.92 2.68 2.51
N LEU A 68 15.85 2.16 1.91
CA LEU A 68 14.91 1.29 2.59
C LEU A 68 15.60 -0.01 3.01
N ARG A 69 15.53 -0.31 4.30
CA ARG A 69 16.02 -1.59 4.85
C ARG A 69 14.82 -2.50 5.08
N ILE A 70 14.85 -3.67 4.49
CA ILE A 70 13.82 -4.70 4.65
C ILE A 70 14.36 -5.88 5.44
N LYS A 71 13.48 -6.57 6.17
CA LYS A 71 13.84 -7.80 6.89
C LYS A 71 13.43 -8.99 6.04
N LEU A 72 14.42 -9.85 5.74
CA LEU A 72 14.23 -11.08 5.00
C LEU A 72 14.73 -12.27 5.80
N PRO A 73 14.22 -13.49 5.58
CA PRO A 73 14.81 -14.70 6.13
C PRO A 73 16.24 -14.88 5.60
N ILE A 74 17.11 -15.40 6.44
CA ILE A 74 18.51 -15.70 6.10
C ILE A 74 18.69 -17.18 5.81
N GLU A 75 19.62 -17.50 4.93
CA GLU A 75 19.93 -18.87 4.51
C GLU A 75 20.70 -19.62 5.57
N TYR A 76 20.34 -20.89 5.79
CA TYR A 76 21.02 -21.82 6.68
C TYR A 76 21.52 -23.04 5.92
N LYS A 77 22.66 -23.58 6.34
CA LYS A 77 23.18 -24.86 5.87
C LYS A 77 22.40 -26.01 6.52
N GLU A 78 22.60 -27.21 6.00
CA GLU A 78 21.98 -28.43 6.54
C GLU A 78 22.34 -28.71 8.02
N ASP A 79 23.54 -28.28 8.45
CA ASP A 79 24.01 -28.39 9.83
C ASP A 79 23.41 -27.32 10.77
N GLY A 80 22.52 -26.45 10.27
CA GLY A 80 21.93 -25.36 11.03
C GLY A 80 22.80 -24.12 11.18
N SER A 81 24.01 -24.10 10.64
CA SER A 81 24.84 -22.92 10.61
C SER A 81 24.37 -21.92 9.54
N ARG A 82 24.63 -20.63 9.76
CA ARG A 82 24.25 -19.55 8.82
C ARG A 82 25.17 -19.57 7.60
N VAL A 83 24.61 -19.28 6.43
CA VAL A 83 25.38 -19.02 5.21
C VAL A 83 25.89 -17.58 5.24
N TYR A 84 27.19 -17.39 4.94
CA TYR A 84 27.81 -16.08 4.85
C TYR A 84 28.39 -15.83 3.47
N ASP A 85 28.19 -14.61 3.00
CA ASP A 85 28.82 -14.04 1.83
C ASP A 85 30.03 -13.18 2.26
N SER A 86 31.23 -13.60 1.89
CA SER A 86 32.47 -12.88 2.24
C SER A 86 32.56 -11.49 1.59
N GLU A 87 31.87 -11.29 0.46
CA GLU A 87 31.80 -10.00 -0.22
C GLU A 87 30.73 -9.07 0.37
N LYS A 88 29.93 -9.58 1.30
CA LYS A 88 28.87 -8.82 2.00
C LYS A 88 27.89 -8.09 1.07
N ARG A 89 27.53 -8.73 -0.05
CA ARG A 89 26.69 -8.13 -1.09
C ARG A 89 25.28 -7.79 -0.63
N TYR A 90 24.78 -8.47 0.41
CA TYR A 90 23.38 -8.36 0.85
C TYR A 90 23.22 -7.71 2.24
N SER A 91 24.20 -7.85 3.11
CA SER A 91 24.16 -7.26 4.46
C SER A 91 25.55 -6.93 4.98
N ASP A 92 25.63 -5.96 5.90
CA ASP A 92 26.89 -5.55 6.53
C ASP A 92 27.53 -6.70 7.32
N GLU A 93 26.71 -7.62 7.85
CA GLU A 93 27.13 -8.82 8.57
C GLU A 93 27.48 -9.99 7.64
N GLY A 94 27.20 -9.88 6.33
CA GLY A 94 27.46 -10.91 5.34
C GLY A 94 26.37 -11.99 5.27
N PHE A 95 25.18 -11.80 5.86
CA PHE A 95 24.09 -12.75 5.73
C PHE A 95 23.55 -12.81 4.30
N VAL A 96 23.16 -14.01 3.87
CA VAL A 96 22.57 -14.28 2.58
C VAL A 96 21.04 -14.43 2.74
N PRO A 97 20.22 -13.75 1.94
CA PRO A 97 18.79 -13.99 1.94
C PRO A 97 18.44 -15.42 1.53
N ASP A 98 17.51 -16.04 2.23
CA ASP A 98 16.99 -17.38 1.89
C ASP A 98 15.99 -17.29 0.73
N TRP A 99 16.51 -17.19 -0.50
CA TRP A 99 15.72 -17.12 -1.72
C TRP A 99 14.81 -18.34 -1.90
N GLY A 100 15.33 -19.52 -1.56
CA GLY A 100 14.59 -20.79 -1.66
C GLY A 100 13.48 -20.90 -0.62
N GLY A 101 13.74 -20.49 0.62
CA GLY A 101 12.74 -20.47 1.69
C GLY A 101 11.60 -19.51 1.41
N MET A 102 11.90 -18.31 0.89
CA MET A 102 10.86 -17.35 0.45
C MET A 102 10.00 -17.93 -0.66
N GLU A 103 10.62 -18.58 -1.65
CA GLU A 103 9.91 -19.22 -2.75
C GLU A 103 9.00 -20.35 -2.26
N LYS A 104 9.51 -21.22 -1.39
CA LYS A 104 8.75 -22.32 -0.79
C LYS A 104 7.57 -21.79 0.00
N CYS A 105 7.78 -20.80 0.85
CA CYS A 105 6.73 -20.17 1.65
C CYS A 105 5.57 -19.68 0.77
N MET A 106 5.86 -18.97 -0.30
CA MET A 106 4.82 -18.44 -1.20
C MET A 106 4.12 -19.51 -2.02
N LYS A 107 4.84 -20.57 -2.44
CA LYS A 107 4.22 -21.74 -3.09
C LYS A 107 3.25 -22.47 -2.16
N GLU A 108 3.63 -22.64 -0.90
CA GLU A 108 2.76 -23.26 0.11
C GLU A 108 1.54 -22.40 0.41
N LEU A 109 1.73 -21.07 0.55
CA LEU A 109 0.64 -20.13 0.73
C LEU A 109 -0.34 -20.16 -0.44
N LYS A 110 0.18 -20.14 -1.69
CA LYS A 110 -0.67 -20.26 -2.88
C LYS A 110 -1.52 -21.51 -2.86
N LYS A 111 -0.93 -22.68 -2.54
CA LYS A 111 -1.69 -23.94 -2.43
C LYS A 111 -2.82 -23.87 -1.39
N LYS A 112 -2.58 -23.21 -0.25
CA LYS A 112 -3.61 -22.99 0.78
C LYS A 112 -4.74 -22.09 0.28
N VAL A 113 -4.38 -21.00 -0.40
CA VAL A 113 -5.35 -20.06 -0.99
C VAL A 113 -6.18 -20.76 -2.07
N ASP A 114 -5.54 -21.47 -3.01
CA ASP A 114 -6.23 -22.20 -4.07
C ASP A 114 -7.24 -23.21 -3.47
N LYS A 115 -6.82 -23.98 -2.46
CA LYS A 115 -7.71 -24.92 -1.76
C LYS A 115 -8.87 -24.23 -1.05
N SER A 116 -8.63 -23.03 -0.48
CA SER A 116 -9.69 -22.24 0.15
C SER A 116 -10.66 -21.69 -0.88
N LEU A 117 -10.15 -21.20 -2.02
CA LEU A 117 -10.98 -20.73 -3.13
C LEU A 117 -11.87 -21.84 -3.69
N ASP A 118 -11.34 -23.06 -3.87
CA ASP A 118 -12.14 -24.20 -4.31
C ASP A 118 -13.28 -24.50 -3.32
N SER A 119 -13.02 -24.42 -2.02
CA SER A 119 -14.04 -24.60 -1.00
C SER A 119 -15.07 -23.45 -0.97
N PHE A 120 -14.65 -22.20 -1.20
CA PHE A 120 -15.55 -21.05 -1.34
C PHE A 120 -16.38 -21.14 -2.61
N GLN A 121 -15.81 -21.55 -3.74
CA GLN A 121 -16.56 -21.77 -4.97
C GLN A 121 -17.63 -22.85 -4.80
N ALA A 122 -17.33 -23.94 -4.10
CA ALA A 122 -18.30 -24.97 -3.80
C ALA A 122 -19.47 -24.47 -2.93
N VAL A 123 -19.22 -23.50 -2.04
CA VAL A 123 -20.26 -22.84 -1.22
C VAL A 123 -21.00 -21.76 -2.01
N SER A 124 -20.29 -21.00 -2.86
CA SER A 124 -20.86 -19.88 -3.63
C SER A 124 -21.76 -20.36 -4.78
N LEU A 125 -21.50 -21.54 -5.36
CA LEU A 125 -22.36 -22.10 -6.41
C LEU A 125 -23.77 -22.47 -5.89
N SER A 126 -23.98 -22.48 -4.56
CA SER A 126 -25.29 -22.71 -3.96
C SER A 126 -26.12 -21.42 -3.71
N LYS A 127 -25.54 -20.22 -3.80
CA LYS A 127 -26.26 -18.93 -3.57
C LYS A 127 -25.49 -17.72 -4.12
N GLN A 128 -25.27 -17.65 -5.41
CA GLN A 128 -25.01 -16.35 -6.03
C GLN A 128 -26.34 -15.84 -6.59
N GLU A 129 -27.13 -15.19 -5.75
CA GLU A 129 -28.08 -14.22 -6.25
C GLU A 129 -27.22 -13.07 -6.81
N SER A 130 -26.97 -13.10 -8.11
CA SER A 130 -26.39 -11.95 -8.79
C SER A 130 -27.38 -10.80 -8.62
N MET A 131 -26.89 -9.69 -8.06
CA MET A 131 -27.72 -8.48 -7.97
C MET A 131 -28.15 -8.11 -9.38
N ASP A 132 -29.46 -8.10 -9.65
CA ASP A 132 -29.97 -7.65 -10.95
C ASP A 132 -29.83 -6.13 -11.03
N VAL A 133 -28.88 -5.68 -11.83
CA VAL A 133 -28.60 -4.26 -12.09
C VAL A 133 -29.24 -3.77 -13.39
N SER A 134 -30.03 -4.57 -14.08
CA SER A 134 -30.65 -4.19 -15.36
C SER A 134 -31.56 -2.96 -15.25
N GLY A 135 -32.15 -2.76 -14.07
CA GLY A 135 -32.96 -1.60 -13.72
C GLY A 135 -32.18 -0.35 -13.30
N TRP A 136 -30.87 -0.43 -13.11
CA TRP A 136 -30.08 0.70 -12.65
C TRP A 136 -29.91 1.76 -13.74
N ARG A 137 -29.77 3.00 -13.31
CA ARG A 137 -29.55 4.16 -14.19
C ARG A 137 -28.35 4.93 -13.68
N GLU A 138 -27.71 5.66 -14.58
CA GLU A 138 -26.61 6.55 -14.27
C GLU A 138 -27.15 7.87 -13.73
N PHE A 139 -26.52 8.36 -12.69
CA PHE A 139 -26.81 9.65 -12.10
C PHE A 139 -25.51 10.43 -11.92
N PRO A 140 -25.48 11.73 -12.20
CA PRO A 140 -24.31 12.55 -11.89
C PRO A 140 -24.09 12.58 -10.39
N ILE A 141 -22.87 12.30 -9.94
CA ILE A 141 -22.55 12.29 -8.51
C ILE A 141 -22.78 13.66 -7.85
N ALA A 142 -22.59 14.75 -8.60
CA ALA A 142 -22.84 16.11 -8.14
C ALA A 142 -24.31 16.42 -7.83
N ASP A 143 -25.26 15.59 -8.28
CA ASP A 143 -26.68 15.74 -7.95
C ASP A 143 -27.01 15.18 -6.55
N PHE A 144 -26.08 14.45 -5.94
CA PHE A 144 -26.26 13.76 -4.66
C PHE A 144 -25.37 14.30 -3.55
N PHE A 145 -24.24 14.91 -3.91
CA PHE A 145 -23.23 15.32 -2.95
C PHE A 145 -22.80 16.76 -3.18
N ASP A 146 -22.64 17.49 -2.10
CA ASP A 146 -21.88 18.73 -2.09
C ASP A 146 -20.40 18.40 -2.00
N PHE A 147 -19.56 19.06 -2.79
CA PHE A 147 -18.14 18.80 -2.82
C PHE A 147 -17.38 19.91 -2.07
N SER A 148 -16.49 19.52 -1.18
CA SER A 148 -15.53 20.40 -0.56
C SER A 148 -14.10 19.97 -0.91
N LEU A 149 -13.34 20.90 -1.47
CA LEU A 149 -11.90 20.71 -1.65
C LEU A 149 -11.17 21.32 -0.44
N PRO A 150 -10.43 20.51 0.32
CA PRO A 150 -9.69 21.02 1.46
C PRO A 150 -8.74 22.16 1.05
N LYS A 151 -8.81 23.23 1.80
CA LYS A 151 -7.87 24.35 1.72
C LYS A 151 -7.07 24.37 3.02
N GLY A 152 -5.77 24.41 2.92
CA GLY A 152 -4.91 24.55 4.09
C GLY A 152 -3.76 23.56 4.10
N ASP A 153 -2.74 23.90 4.85
CA ASP A 153 -1.47 23.17 4.90
C ASP A 153 -1.25 22.56 6.27
N LEU A 154 -2.08 21.56 6.66
CA LEU A 154 -1.75 20.74 7.82
C LEU A 154 -0.51 19.90 7.52
N GLN A 155 0.61 20.35 8.07
CA GLN A 155 1.86 19.63 7.99
C GLN A 155 1.96 18.68 9.18
N VAL A 156 2.02 17.37 8.93
CA VAL A 156 2.09 16.31 9.96
C VAL A 156 3.18 16.58 11.02
N LYS A 157 4.27 17.25 10.64
CA LYS A 157 5.38 17.58 11.56
C LYS A 157 5.07 18.71 12.56
N LYS A 158 3.96 19.39 12.38
CA LYS A 158 3.58 20.59 13.19
C LYS A 158 2.33 20.38 14.02
N VAL A 159 1.65 19.24 13.86
CA VAL A 159 0.42 18.96 14.60
C VAL A 159 0.75 18.24 15.91
N GLU A 160 -0.03 18.48 16.94
CA GLU A 160 0.06 17.81 18.23
C GLU A 160 -0.86 16.60 18.28
N ASP A 161 -0.48 15.58 19.05
CA ASP A 161 -1.31 14.42 19.30
C ASP A 161 -2.63 14.80 19.98
N GLY A 162 -3.72 14.13 19.62
CA GLY A 162 -5.06 14.40 20.15
C GLY A 162 -6.06 13.31 19.78
N ASP A 163 -7.35 13.68 19.71
CA ASP A 163 -8.42 12.70 19.51
C ASP A 163 -9.12 12.83 18.14
N ILE A 164 -8.83 13.87 17.37
CA ILE A 164 -9.50 14.15 16.11
C ILE A 164 -8.75 13.44 14.96
N PRO A 165 -9.41 12.59 14.15
CA PRO A 165 -8.81 11.95 13.01
C PRO A 165 -8.19 12.95 12.02
N LEU A 166 -6.98 12.67 11.56
CA LEU A 166 -6.34 13.32 10.43
C LEU A 166 -6.31 12.35 9.25
N ILE A 167 -7.03 12.69 8.19
CA ILE A 167 -7.20 11.85 7.00
C ILE A 167 -6.19 12.26 5.91
N THR A 168 -5.63 11.28 5.23
CA THR A 168 -4.68 11.45 4.13
C THR A 168 -5.02 10.50 2.98
N PRO A 169 -4.61 10.78 1.74
CA PRO A 169 -4.69 9.82 0.65
C PRO A 169 -3.99 8.51 1.02
N SER A 170 -4.75 7.43 1.13
CA SER A 170 -4.23 6.11 1.53
C SER A 170 -5.25 5.03 1.21
N ASN A 171 -4.79 3.86 0.84
CA ASN A 171 -5.63 2.66 0.67
C ASN A 171 -5.75 1.81 1.95
N PHE A 172 -5.31 2.34 3.10
CA PHE A 172 -5.31 1.66 4.40
C PHE A 172 -6.10 2.45 5.44
N ASN A 173 -6.65 1.73 6.41
CA ASN A 173 -7.22 2.25 7.64
C ASN A 173 -8.17 3.45 7.43
N ASN A 174 -9.05 3.39 6.42
CA ASN A 174 -9.97 4.47 6.04
C ASN A 174 -9.29 5.84 5.81
N GLY A 175 -8.04 5.83 5.35
CA GLY A 175 -7.25 7.05 5.18
C GLY A 175 -6.75 7.67 6.48
N LEU A 176 -7.00 7.07 7.65
CA LEU A 176 -6.55 7.59 8.94
C LEU A 176 -5.04 7.51 9.06
N LEU A 177 -4.39 8.67 9.13
CA LEU A 177 -2.95 8.79 9.33
C LEU A 177 -2.59 8.75 10.81
N MET A 178 -3.23 9.62 11.60
CA MET A 178 -3.05 9.76 13.05
C MET A 178 -4.24 10.49 13.65
N LYS A 179 -4.25 10.67 14.97
CA LYS A 179 -5.20 11.56 15.63
C LYS A 179 -4.47 12.78 16.16
N ILE A 180 -5.08 13.96 16.00
CA ILE A 180 -4.46 15.23 16.34
C ILE A 180 -5.36 16.08 17.24
N SER A 181 -4.77 17.10 17.87
CA SER A 181 -5.49 18.15 18.57
C SER A 181 -6.29 19.02 17.61
N ALA A 182 -7.20 19.83 18.15
CA ALA A 182 -7.95 20.79 17.36
C ALA A 182 -7.03 21.87 16.79
N GLU A 183 -7.10 22.05 15.47
CA GLU A 183 -6.31 23.04 14.74
C GLU A 183 -7.21 24.21 14.31
N SER A 184 -6.92 25.40 14.82
CA SER A 184 -7.74 26.58 14.57
C SER A 184 -7.59 27.17 13.16
N GLU A 185 -6.47 26.90 12.49
CA GLU A 185 -6.16 27.41 11.15
C GLU A 185 -6.62 26.49 10.02
N SER A 186 -7.15 25.31 10.36
CA SER A 186 -7.56 24.29 9.40
C SER A 186 -9.06 24.03 9.47
N THR A 187 -9.61 23.54 8.36
CA THR A 187 -11.03 23.21 8.30
C THR A 187 -11.28 21.87 8.99
N LEU A 188 -12.10 21.91 10.04
CA LEU A 188 -12.67 20.71 10.64
C LEU A 188 -13.90 20.29 9.83
N TYR A 189 -13.84 19.13 9.23
CA TYR A 189 -14.95 18.54 8.48
C TYR A 189 -15.89 17.79 9.40
N ALA A 190 -17.18 17.84 9.06
CA ALA A 190 -18.20 17.18 9.84
C ALA A 190 -18.18 15.65 9.65
N ALA A 191 -18.59 14.94 10.68
CA ALA A 191 -18.92 13.51 10.60
C ALA A 191 -20.00 13.23 9.55
N ASN A 192 -20.18 11.96 9.21
CA ASN A 192 -21.10 11.47 8.18
C ASN A 192 -20.80 12.01 6.76
N SER A 193 -19.53 12.15 6.47
CA SER A 193 -19.02 12.58 5.17
C SER A 193 -18.31 11.43 4.45
N LEU A 194 -18.24 11.50 3.14
CA LEU A 194 -17.39 10.64 2.32
C LEU A 194 -16.10 11.36 2.00
N THR A 195 -14.97 10.71 2.19
CA THR A 195 -13.70 11.17 1.66
C THR A 195 -13.34 10.37 0.42
N VAL A 196 -12.95 11.05 -0.65
CA VAL A 196 -12.48 10.41 -1.89
C VAL A 196 -11.11 10.96 -2.23
N ASP A 197 -10.10 10.11 -2.21
CA ASP A 197 -8.75 10.52 -2.53
C ASP A 197 -8.48 10.55 -4.05
N MET A 198 -7.33 11.09 -4.42
CA MET A 198 -6.89 11.19 -5.81
C MET A 198 -6.67 9.84 -6.51
N PHE A 199 -6.61 8.75 -5.75
CA PHE A 199 -6.45 7.37 -6.25
C PHE A 199 -7.79 6.66 -6.43
N GLY A 200 -8.91 7.32 -6.06
CA GLY A 200 -10.25 6.76 -6.11
C GLY A 200 -10.63 5.92 -4.89
N ASN A 201 -9.83 5.94 -3.82
CA ASN A 201 -10.24 5.31 -2.57
C ASN A 201 -11.30 6.18 -1.90
N ALA A 202 -12.45 5.58 -1.59
CA ALA A 202 -13.58 6.25 -0.95
C ALA A 202 -13.83 5.64 0.43
N TYR A 203 -13.97 6.51 1.45
CA TYR A 203 -14.19 6.10 2.83
C TYR A 203 -15.27 6.93 3.50
N PHE A 204 -16.12 6.27 4.28
CA PHE A 204 -17.09 6.93 5.14
C PHE A 204 -16.43 7.32 6.46
N GLN A 205 -16.56 8.60 6.82
CA GLN A 205 -16.02 9.16 8.05
C GLN A 205 -17.13 9.36 9.07
N GLU A 206 -17.12 8.58 10.15
CA GLU A 206 -18.14 8.59 11.20
C GLU A 206 -17.96 9.72 12.21
N ALA A 207 -16.76 10.25 12.33
CA ALA A 207 -16.40 11.31 13.27
C ALA A 207 -15.97 12.57 12.53
N ASN A 208 -15.95 13.72 13.24
CA ASN A 208 -15.32 14.93 12.70
C ASN A 208 -13.83 14.69 12.46
N PHE A 209 -13.27 15.28 11.41
CA PHE A 209 -11.90 15.00 10.99
C PHE A 209 -11.24 16.22 10.32
N PHE A 210 -9.93 16.20 10.29
CA PHE A 210 -9.11 17.04 9.44
C PHE A 210 -8.57 16.26 8.24
N VAL A 211 -8.12 16.95 7.19
CA VAL A 211 -7.40 16.36 6.07
C VAL A 211 -6.02 16.97 5.92
N THR A 212 -5.06 16.17 5.47
CA THR A 212 -3.72 16.63 5.16
C THR A 212 -3.76 17.60 3.97
N ALA A 213 -2.78 18.48 3.92
CA ALA A 213 -2.63 19.48 2.88
C ALA A 213 -2.59 18.92 1.45
N HIS A 214 -2.87 19.79 0.50
CA HIS A 214 -2.69 19.66 -0.95
C HIS A 214 -3.83 19.08 -1.79
N GLY A 215 -5.10 19.14 -1.32
CA GLY A 215 -6.26 18.95 -2.19
C GLY A 215 -6.36 17.56 -2.86
N HIS A 216 -5.76 16.55 -2.24
CA HIS A 216 -5.77 15.19 -2.76
C HIS A 216 -6.86 14.31 -2.14
N VAL A 217 -7.65 14.88 -1.23
CA VAL A 217 -8.84 14.27 -0.65
C VAL A 217 -10.00 15.22 -0.87
N ASN A 218 -11.06 14.74 -1.51
CA ASN A 218 -12.33 15.47 -1.63
C ASN A 218 -13.23 15.03 -0.46
N VAL A 219 -14.03 15.95 0.05
CA VAL A 219 -15.00 15.72 1.13
C VAL A 219 -16.40 16.06 0.65
#